data_085804e433acf0e3deed77ca73a0a4e4
#
_entry.id   085804e433acf0e3deed77ca73a0a4e4
#
_cell.length_a   1.000
_cell.length_b   1.000
_cell.length_c   1.000
_cell.angle_alpha   90.00
_cell.angle_beta   90.00
_cell.angle_gamma   90.00
#
_symmetry.space_group_name_H-M   'P 1'
#
loop_
_entity.id
_entity.type
_entity.pdbx_description
1 polymer ?
#
loop_
_entity_poly.entity_id
_entity_poly.type
_entity_poly.pdbx_seq_one_letter_code
_entity_poly.pdbx_strand_id
1 'polypeptide(L)'
;MLSPLATPAATRDVLEEHGLSTKHALGQNFLVNDAILQKIVELAQLDASDDVLEVGPGIGTLTIALLKCAGRVVSVERDADLPAVLEDTLDPWADRFALISKDALELTEEEVHLALAKCAVSSEGEGRASRAVPHDANSPVGCSPKQDCLSTTMLRRTLSD
;
A
#
# COMPACT_ATOMS: atom_id res chain seq x y z
N MET A 1 -6.92 0.53 14.36
CA MET A 1 -7.38 0.53 12.95
C MET A 1 -6.17 0.72 12.05
N LEU A 2 -5.90 -0.23 11.15
CA LEU A 2 -4.75 -0.16 10.24
C LEU A 2 -4.98 0.78 9.07
N SER A 3 -6.19 0.84 8.55
CA SER A 3 -6.55 1.77 7.47
C SER A 3 -7.87 2.49 7.75
N PRO A 4 -7.94 3.81 7.59
CA PRO A 4 -9.19 4.57 7.73
C PRO A 4 -10.21 4.19 6.64
N LEU A 5 -9.73 3.62 5.52
CA LEU A 5 -10.55 3.20 4.38
C LEU A 5 -11.20 1.83 4.58
N ALA A 6 -10.90 1.12 5.68
CA ALA A 6 -11.37 -0.24 5.93
C ALA A 6 -12.85 -0.31 6.38
N THR A 7 -13.70 0.57 5.87
CA THR A 7 -15.15 0.54 6.12
C THR A 7 -15.93 0.78 4.83
N PRO A 8 -17.15 0.20 4.70
CA PRO A 8 -17.99 0.45 3.52
C PRO A 8 -18.35 1.92 3.32
N ALA A 9 -18.49 2.70 4.40
CA ALA A 9 -18.79 4.13 4.33
C ALA A 9 -17.61 4.90 3.74
N ALA A 10 -16.41 4.75 4.32
CA ALA A 10 -15.22 5.44 3.84
C ALA A 10 -14.88 5.07 2.38
N THR A 11 -15.03 3.80 2.00
CA THR A 11 -14.86 3.36 0.61
C THR A 11 -15.83 4.07 -0.33
N ARG A 12 -17.10 4.20 0.06
CA ARG A 12 -18.11 4.89 -0.74
C ARG A 12 -17.78 6.37 -0.87
N ASP A 13 -17.46 7.04 0.23
CA ASP A 13 -17.17 8.48 0.28
C ASP A 13 -16.00 8.82 -0.66
N VAL A 14 -14.91 8.04 -0.62
CA VAL A 14 -13.75 8.22 -1.51
C VAL A 14 -14.14 8.03 -2.98
N LEU A 15 -14.92 6.99 -3.31
CA LEU A 15 -15.33 6.75 -4.68
C LEU A 15 -16.26 7.86 -5.21
N GLU A 16 -17.19 8.35 -4.40
CA GLU A 16 -18.09 9.46 -4.74
C GLU A 16 -17.32 10.77 -4.95
N GLU A 17 -16.32 11.06 -4.12
CA GLU A 17 -15.46 12.25 -4.25
C GLU A 17 -14.71 12.28 -5.58
N HIS A 18 -14.29 11.11 -6.09
CA HIS A 18 -13.65 10.97 -7.40
C HIS A 18 -14.64 10.76 -8.56
N GLY A 19 -15.94 10.87 -8.33
CA GLY A 19 -16.97 10.67 -9.36
C GLY A 19 -17.08 9.23 -9.84
N LEU A 20 -16.49 8.27 -9.11
CA LEU A 20 -16.54 6.86 -9.43
C LEU A 20 -17.84 6.26 -8.88
N SER A 21 -18.65 5.68 -9.76
CA SER A 21 -19.91 5.08 -9.33
C SER A 21 -19.66 3.75 -8.63
N THR A 22 -20.45 3.48 -7.59
CA THR A 22 -20.44 2.18 -6.85
C THR A 22 -20.73 0.96 -7.75
N LYS A 23 -21.18 1.16 -8.99
CA LYS A 23 -21.37 0.08 -9.98
C LYS A 23 -20.04 -0.50 -10.48
N HIS A 24 -18.99 0.32 -10.60
CA HIS A 24 -17.62 -0.16 -10.83
C HIS A 24 -17.04 -0.79 -9.55
N ALA A 25 -17.40 -0.27 -8.40
CA ALA A 25 -17.01 -0.81 -7.09
C ALA A 25 -17.60 -2.19 -6.79
N LEU A 26 -18.74 -2.55 -7.35
CA LEU A 26 -19.38 -3.86 -7.13
C LEU A 26 -18.68 -5.02 -7.87
N GLY A 27 -17.84 -4.74 -8.85
CA GLY A 27 -16.98 -5.73 -9.51
C GLY A 27 -15.60 -5.85 -8.87
N GLN A 28 -15.19 -4.88 -8.04
CA GLN A 28 -13.95 -4.87 -7.31
C GLN A 28 -14.25 -5.18 -5.84
N ASN A 29 -13.65 -6.24 -5.31
CA ASN A 29 -13.78 -6.61 -3.90
C ASN A 29 -12.89 -5.70 -3.04
N PHE A 30 -13.36 -4.48 -2.73
CA PHE A 30 -12.65 -3.60 -1.81
C PHE A 30 -12.58 -4.23 -0.41
N LEU A 31 -11.41 -4.15 0.17
CA LEU A 31 -11.15 -4.69 1.50
C LEU A 31 -11.69 -3.72 2.56
N VAL A 32 -12.90 -3.98 3.04
CA VAL A 32 -13.64 -3.12 3.98
C VAL A 32 -13.68 -3.68 5.41
N ASN A 33 -12.65 -4.41 5.83
CA ASN A 33 -12.61 -5.07 7.12
C ASN A 33 -11.21 -4.98 7.76
N ASP A 34 -11.09 -4.17 8.80
CA ASP A 34 -9.82 -3.94 9.50
C ASP A 34 -9.25 -5.21 10.17
N ALA A 35 -10.13 -6.14 10.62
CA ALA A 35 -9.67 -7.40 11.19
C ALA A 35 -9.01 -8.33 10.14
N ILE A 36 -9.47 -8.25 8.89
CA ILE A 36 -8.81 -8.96 7.78
C ILE A 36 -7.48 -8.30 7.44
N LEU A 37 -7.40 -6.97 7.41
CA LEU A 37 -6.14 -6.24 7.24
C LEU A 37 -5.11 -6.65 8.28
N GLN A 38 -5.51 -6.70 9.56
CA GLN A 38 -4.64 -7.13 10.64
C GLN A 38 -4.07 -8.53 10.39
N LYS A 39 -4.92 -9.48 10.02
CA LYS A 39 -4.46 -10.84 9.69
C LYS A 39 -3.50 -10.89 8.52
N ILE A 40 -3.73 -10.10 7.46
CA ILE A 40 -2.83 -10.04 6.31
C ILE A 40 -1.46 -9.52 6.74
N VAL A 41 -1.42 -8.42 7.48
CA VAL A 41 -0.17 -7.81 7.97
C VAL A 41 0.56 -8.73 8.94
N GLU A 42 -0.15 -9.38 9.87
CA GLU A 42 0.42 -10.38 10.80
C GLU A 42 1.04 -11.55 10.05
N LEU A 43 0.36 -12.09 9.03
CA LEU A 43 0.87 -13.19 8.22
C LEU A 43 2.08 -12.79 7.37
N ALA A 44 2.11 -11.55 6.90
CA ALA A 44 3.20 -11.04 6.08
C ALA A 44 4.49 -10.80 6.89
N GLN A 45 4.39 -10.62 8.22
CA GLN A 45 5.54 -10.42 9.12
C GLN A 45 6.50 -9.34 8.63
N LEU A 46 5.97 -8.23 8.15
CA LEU A 46 6.72 -7.12 7.56
C LEU A 46 7.44 -6.31 8.63
N ASP A 47 8.59 -5.75 8.23
CA ASP A 47 9.30 -4.73 8.99
C ASP A 47 9.73 -3.54 8.10
N ALA A 48 10.28 -2.51 8.71
CA ALA A 48 10.64 -1.27 8.02
C ALA A 48 11.77 -1.42 6.97
N SER A 49 12.41 -2.58 6.87
CA SER A 49 13.41 -2.88 5.83
C SER A 49 12.81 -3.62 4.62
N ASP A 50 11.56 -4.06 4.72
CA ASP A 50 10.91 -4.79 3.64
C ASP A 50 10.38 -3.85 2.54
N ASP A 51 10.58 -4.25 1.29
CA ASP A 51 9.91 -3.72 0.12
C ASP A 51 8.75 -4.64 -0.26
N VAL A 52 7.59 -4.08 -0.48
CA VAL A 52 6.37 -4.84 -0.79
C VAL A 52 5.89 -4.53 -2.19
N LEU A 53 5.59 -5.57 -2.96
CA LEU A 53 4.84 -5.48 -4.20
C LEU A 53 3.38 -5.88 -3.94
N GLU A 54 2.45 -4.99 -4.23
CA GLU A 54 1.02 -5.20 -4.13
C GLU A 54 0.38 -5.23 -5.52
N VAL A 55 -0.54 -6.16 -5.76
CA VAL A 55 -1.30 -6.24 -7.01
C VAL A 55 -2.76 -5.89 -6.74
N GLY A 56 -3.27 -4.87 -7.43
CA GLY A 56 -4.64 -4.41 -7.30
C GLY A 56 -4.90 -3.66 -6.00
N PRO A 57 -4.25 -2.50 -5.74
CA PRO A 57 -4.42 -1.72 -4.52
C PRO A 57 -5.84 -1.19 -4.32
N GLY A 58 -6.63 -1.11 -5.41
CA GLY A 58 -7.95 -0.49 -5.37
C GLY A 58 -7.88 0.97 -4.96
N ILE A 59 -8.55 1.34 -3.87
CA ILE A 59 -8.48 2.70 -3.29
C ILE A 59 -7.36 2.87 -2.26
N GLY A 60 -6.44 1.91 -2.13
CA GLY A 60 -5.30 1.98 -1.22
C GLY A 60 -5.56 1.47 0.20
N THR A 61 -6.65 0.76 0.45
CA THR A 61 -7.00 0.29 1.80
C THR A 61 -5.93 -0.62 2.41
N LEU A 62 -5.47 -1.63 1.68
CA LEU A 62 -4.39 -2.52 2.13
C LEU A 62 -3.03 -1.80 2.03
N THR A 63 -2.82 -0.99 0.99
CA THR A 63 -1.60 -0.21 0.79
C THR A 63 -1.24 0.62 2.02
N ILE A 64 -2.22 1.33 2.61
CA ILE A 64 -2.03 2.10 3.85
C ILE A 64 -1.57 1.21 5.00
N ALA A 65 -2.16 0.03 5.16
CA ALA A 65 -1.78 -0.91 6.20
C ALA A 65 -0.35 -1.43 6.00
N LEU A 66 0.04 -1.72 4.76
CA LEU A 66 1.39 -2.16 4.39
C LEU A 66 2.42 -1.05 4.65
N LEU A 67 2.14 0.20 4.25
CA LEU A 67 3.01 1.36 4.47
C LEU A 67 3.25 1.71 5.94
N LYS A 68 2.38 1.26 6.85
CA LYS A 68 2.59 1.38 8.30
C LYS A 68 3.59 0.38 8.85
N CYS A 69 3.84 -0.71 8.14
CA CYS A 69 4.68 -1.82 8.62
C CYS A 69 5.95 -2.00 7.78
N ALA A 70 5.87 -1.81 6.46
CA ALA A 70 6.97 -1.97 5.52
C ALA A 70 7.75 -0.66 5.30
N GLY A 71 8.93 -0.76 4.70
CA GLY A 71 9.74 0.38 4.29
C GLY A 71 9.14 1.10 3.09
N ARG A 72 8.88 0.35 2.00
CA ARG A 72 8.35 0.88 0.74
C ARG A 72 7.29 -0.07 0.19
N VAL A 73 6.33 0.49 -0.55
CA VAL A 73 5.31 -0.28 -1.27
C VAL A 73 5.26 0.17 -2.72
N VAL A 74 5.34 -0.79 -3.64
CA VAL A 74 5.05 -0.61 -5.05
C VAL A 74 3.75 -1.33 -5.34
N SER A 75 2.76 -0.62 -5.88
CA SER A 75 1.49 -1.23 -6.28
C SER A 75 1.34 -1.23 -7.80
N VAL A 76 0.71 -2.28 -8.32
CA VAL A 76 0.38 -2.40 -9.74
C VAL A 76 -1.12 -2.38 -9.91
N GLU A 77 -1.62 -1.41 -10.67
CA GLU A 77 -3.06 -1.23 -10.92
C GLU A 77 -3.32 -1.11 -12.42
N ARG A 78 -4.29 -1.87 -12.88
CA ARG A 78 -4.71 -1.87 -14.29
C ARG A 78 -5.82 -0.88 -14.57
N ASP A 79 -6.66 -0.61 -13.59
CA ASP A 79 -7.79 0.29 -13.73
C ASP A 79 -7.31 1.74 -13.86
N ALA A 80 -7.61 2.36 -14.99
CA ALA A 80 -7.18 3.73 -15.30
C ALA A 80 -7.90 4.80 -14.46
N ASP A 81 -8.99 4.46 -13.79
CA ASP A 81 -9.76 5.39 -12.97
C ASP A 81 -9.21 5.50 -11.53
N LEU A 82 -8.39 4.53 -11.10
CA LEU A 82 -7.88 4.47 -9.72
C LEU A 82 -6.59 5.25 -9.43
N PRO A 83 -5.71 5.58 -10.39
CA PRO A 83 -4.49 6.33 -10.07
C PRO A 83 -4.74 7.65 -9.35
N ALA A 84 -5.73 8.43 -9.75
CA ALA A 84 -6.08 9.70 -9.08
C ALA A 84 -6.58 9.49 -7.64
N VAL A 85 -7.32 8.41 -7.41
CA VAL A 85 -7.78 8.02 -6.07
C VAL A 85 -6.60 7.66 -5.17
N LEU A 86 -5.65 6.88 -5.72
CA LEU A 86 -4.45 6.45 -4.99
C LEU A 86 -3.51 7.62 -4.69
N GLU A 87 -3.39 8.59 -5.60
CA GLU A 87 -2.62 9.81 -5.36
C GLU A 87 -3.16 10.58 -4.15
N ASP A 88 -4.48 10.72 -4.03
CA ASP A 88 -5.10 11.42 -2.90
C ASP A 88 -5.06 10.60 -1.61
N THR A 89 -5.44 9.33 -1.67
CA THR A 89 -5.52 8.48 -0.46
C THR A 89 -4.15 8.16 0.13
N LEU A 90 -3.09 8.17 -0.69
CA LEU A 90 -1.73 7.83 -0.30
C LEU A 90 -0.77 9.03 -0.24
N ASP A 91 -1.26 10.27 -0.44
CA ASP A 91 -0.45 11.50 -0.34
C ASP A 91 0.47 11.54 0.92
N PRO A 92 0.02 11.13 2.12
CA PRO A 92 0.88 11.10 3.30
C PRO A 92 2.10 10.17 3.21
N TRP A 93 2.11 9.23 2.28
CA TRP A 93 3.16 8.22 2.08
C TRP A 93 3.82 8.31 0.69
N ALA A 94 3.64 9.44 -0.03
CA ALA A 94 4.13 9.61 -1.40
C ALA A 94 5.64 9.39 -1.55
N ASP A 95 6.41 9.58 -0.50
CA ASP A 95 7.86 9.31 -0.44
C ASP A 95 8.23 7.82 -0.40
N ARG A 96 7.31 6.95 0.02
CA ARG A 96 7.53 5.51 0.18
C ARG A 96 6.60 4.64 -0.68
N PHE A 97 5.78 5.29 -1.50
CA PHE A 97 4.82 4.64 -2.39
C PHE A 97 5.13 4.91 -3.85
N ALA A 98 5.03 3.89 -4.69
CA ALA A 98 5.04 4.05 -6.14
C ALA A 98 3.93 3.22 -6.79
N LEU A 99 3.28 3.80 -7.81
CA LEU A 99 2.26 3.13 -8.61
C LEU A 99 2.80 2.80 -10.00
N ILE A 100 2.54 1.59 -10.45
CA ILE A 100 2.73 1.14 -11.83
C ILE A 100 1.36 0.89 -12.44
N SER A 101 0.96 1.74 -13.39
CA SER A 101 -0.32 1.60 -14.10
C SER A 101 -0.18 0.60 -15.25
N LYS A 102 -0.48 -0.68 -14.97
CA LYS A 102 -0.24 -1.79 -15.91
C LYS A 102 -1.01 -3.05 -15.52
N ASP A 103 -1.19 -3.98 -16.46
CA ASP A 103 -1.60 -5.33 -16.10
C ASP A 103 -0.45 -6.05 -15.37
N ALA A 104 -0.76 -6.65 -14.23
CA ALA A 104 0.24 -7.34 -13.41
C ALA A 104 0.87 -8.54 -14.13
N LEU A 105 0.19 -9.14 -15.10
CA LEU A 105 0.73 -10.23 -15.91
C LEU A 105 1.83 -9.78 -16.88
N GLU A 106 1.89 -8.48 -17.17
CA GLU A 106 2.91 -7.88 -18.05
C GLU A 106 4.05 -7.20 -17.26
N LEU A 107 3.98 -7.26 -15.91
CA LEU A 107 4.95 -6.63 -15.04
C LEU A 107 6.31 -7.33 -15.13
N THR A 108 7.37 -6.54 -15.21
CA THR A 108 8.75 -7.03 -15.16
C THR A 108 9.43 -6.69 -13.83
N GLU A 109 10.40 -7.49 -13.44
CA GLU A 109 11.20 -7.24 -12.22
C GLU A 109 11.96 -5.90 -12.31
N GLU A 110 12.43 -5.53 -13.51
CA GLU A 110 13.12 -4.28 -13.75
C GLU A 110 12.22 -3.05 -13.48
N GLU A 111 10.95 -3.10 -13.88
CA GLU A 111 9.99 -2.03 -13.63
C GLU A 111 9.73 -1.85 -12.13
N VAL A 112 9.67 -2.93 -11.37
CA VAL A 112 9.52 -2.89 -9.91
C VAL A 112 10.74 -2.25 -9.26
N HIS A 113 11.96 -2.66 -9.64
CA HIS A 113 13.19 -2.07 -9.13
C HIS A 113 13.30 -0.59 -9.46
N LEU A 114 12.92 -0.19 -10.67
CA LEU A 114 12.91 1.22 -11.07
C LEU A 114 11.90 2.04 -10.25
N ALA A 115 10.73 1.48 -9.95
CA ALA A 115 9.72 2.12 -9.13
C ALA A 115 10.22 2.29 -7.68
N LEU A 116 10.84 1.26 -7.10
CA LEU A 116 11.46 1.33 -5.78
C LEU A 116 12.58 2.39 -5.71
N ALA A 117 13.40 2.48 -6.76
CA ALA A 117 14.46 3.48 -6.83
C ALA A 117 13.91 4.92 -6.84
N LYS A 118 12.75 5.14 -7.45
CA LYS A 118 12.07 6.46 -7.42
C LYS A 118 11.59 6.82 -6.02
N CYS A 119 11.09 5.87 -5.24
CA CYS A 119 10.73 6.11 -3.84
C CYS A 119 11.95 6.55 -3.00
N ALA A 120 13.14 5.97 -3.23
CA ALA A 120 14.36 6.34 -2.51
C ALA A 120 14.91 7.74 -2.89
N VAL A 121 14.68 8.19 -4.12
CA VAL A 121 15.15 9.50 -4.62
C VAL A 121 14.28 10.65 -4.13
N SER A 122 12.99 10.41 -3.90
CA SER A 122 12.07 11.44 -3.38
C SER A 122 12.41 11.90 -1.96
N SER A 123 13.20 11.12 -1.21
CA SER A 123 13.69 11.49 0.13
C SER A 123 14.90 12.44 0.13
N GLU A 124 15.58 12.62 -1.01
CA GLU A 124 16.79 13.44 -1.10
C GLU A 124 16.56 14.83 -1.78
N GLY A 125 15.39 15.08 -2.34
CA GLY A 125 15.08 16.30 -3.08
C GLY A 125 14.00 17.16 -2.42
N GLU A 126 14.43 18.32 -1.89
CA GLU A 126 13.65 19.44 -1.39
C GLU A 126 12.90 19.25 -0.07
N GLY A 127 13.38 20.01 0.93
CA GLY A 127 12.82 20.16 2.26
C GLY A 127 11.32 20.46 2.31
N ARG A 128 10.50 19.50 1.98
CA ARG A 128 9.13 19.47 2.42
C ARG A 128 9.18 19.12 3.91
N ALA A 129 8.89 20.10 4.73
CA ALA A 129 8.76 19.93 6.17
C ALA A 129 8.01 18.60 6.41
N SER A 130 8.72 17.64 6.99
CA SER A 130 8.17 16.38 7.45
C SER A 130 6.93 16.72 8.27
N ARG A 131 5.76 16.55 7.67
CA ARG A 131 4.52 16.55 8.40
C ARG A 131 4.54 15.25 9.17
N ALA A 132 5.06 15.33 10.40
CA ALA A 132 5.09 14.21 11.31
C ALA A 132 3.69 13.59 11.32
N VAL A 133 3.58 12.40 10.72
CA VAL A 133 2.43 11.53 10.96
C VAL A 133 2.43 11.30 12.46
N PRO A 134 1.37 11.66 13.21
CA PRO A 134 1.34 11.41 14.64
C PRO A 134 1.54 9.90 14.82
N HIS A 135 2.65 9.55 15.44
CA HIS A 135 2.85 8.21 15.97
C HIS A 135 1.83 8.07 17.09
N ASP A 136 0.67 7.50 16.77
CA ASP A 136 -0.29 7.13 17.80
C ASP A 136 0.43 6.15 18.73
N ALA A 137 0.65 6.62 19.97
CA ALA A 137 1.31 5.88 21.05
C ALA A 137 0.48 4.67 21.53
N ASN A 138 -0.42 4.18 20.71
CA ASN A 138 -1.26 3.02 20.97
C ASN A 138 -1.12 2.01 19.81
N SER A 139 0.10 1.59 19.50
CA SER A 139 0.34 0.44 18.65
C SER A 139 0.05 -0.83 19.44
N PRO A 140 -1.07 -1.49 19.18
CA PRO A 140 -1.24 -2.84 19.67
C PRO A 140 -0.80 -3.78 18.55
N VAL A 141 0.44 -3.99 18.37
CA VAL A 141 0.98 -5.26 17.89
C VAL A 141 2.49 -5.05 17.73
N GLY A 142 3.23 -5.58 18.67
CA GLY A 142 4.67 -5.74 18.51
C GLY A 142 4.91 -6.64 17.31
N CYS A 143 5.57 -6.09 16.30
CA CYS A 143 6.18 -6.86 15.25
C CYS A 143 7.31 -7.67 15.89
N SER A 144 7.06 -8.94 16.24
CA SER A 144 8.10 -9.87 16.67
C SER A 144 8.70 -10.56 15.46
N PRO A 145 10.04 -10.69 15.37
CA PRO A 145 10.65 -11.32 14.21
C PRO A 145 10.59 -12.84 14.28
N LYS A 146 10.31 -13.44 13.12
CA LYS A 146 10.67 -14.78 12.63
C LYS A 146 9.73 -15.94 12.89
N GLN A 147 9.22 -16.51 11.80
CA GLN A 147 9.57 -17.87 11.29
C GLN A 147 8.87 -18.13 9.95
N ASP A 148 9.58 -18.84 9.07
CA ASP A 148 9.24 -19.13 7.69
C ASP A 148 7.86 -19.74 7.48
N CYS A 149 7.03 -19.13 6.63
CA CYS A 149 6.00 -19.85 5.88
C CYS A 149 5.65 -19.13 4.58
N LEU A 150 5.68 -19.89 3.52
CA LEU A 150 5.48 -19.51 2.12
C LEU A 150 4.02 -19.28 1.76
N SER A 151 3.86 -18.40 0.81
CA SER A 151 2.80 -18.25 -0.20
C SER A 151 1.64 -17.35 0.11
N THR A 152 1.61 -16.23 -0.58
CA THR A 152 0.55 -15.65 -1.38
C THR A 152 0.97 -14.24 -1.78
N THR A 153 1.27 -14.04 -3.07
CA THR A 153 1.39 -12.78 -3.81
C THR A 153 2.13 -11.59 -3.14
N MET A 154 3.01 -11.86 -2.19
CA MET A 154 3.95 -10.89 -1.62
C MET A 154 5.36 -11.41 -1.86
N LEU A 155 6.08 -10.77 -2.78
CA LEU A 155 7.51 -11.03 -2.96
C LEU A 155 8.28 -10.29 -1.88
N ARG A 156 8.74 -11.05 -0.89
CA ARG A 156 9.71 -10.57 0.10
C ARG A 156 11.11 -10.68 -0.50
N ARG A 157 11.83 -9.58 -0.60
CA ARG A 157 13.25 -9.61 -0.95
C ARG A 157 14.03 -8.81 0.07
N THR A 158 14.82 -9.50 0.87
CA THR A 158 15.98 -8.92 1.55
C THR A 158 17.09 -8.77 0.52
N LEU A 159 17.50 -7.55 0.22
CA LEU A 159 18.75 -7.29 -0.49
C LEU A 159 19.88 -7.57 0.51
N SER A 160 20.51 -8.73 0.38
CA SER A 160 21.86 -8.96 0.90
C SER A 160 22.84 -8.68 -0.21
N ASP A 161 23.88 -7.91 0.12
CA ASP A 161 25.03 -7.50 -0.68
C ASP A 161 25.56 -8.53 -1.70
#